data_1ee0954caf8af4faf1e01e47f7765625
#
_entry.id   1ee0954caf8af4faf1e01e47f7765625
#
_cell.length_a   1.000
_cell.length_b   1.000
_cell.length_c   1.000
_cell.angle_alpha   90.00
_cell.angle_beta   90.00
_cell.angle_gamma   90.00
#
_symmetry.space_group_name_H-M   'P 1'
#
loop_
_entity.id
_entity.type
_entity.pdbx_description
1 polymer ?
#
loop_
_entity_poly.entity_id
_entity_poly.type
_entity_poly.pdbx_seq_one_letter_code
_entity_poly.pdbx_strand_id
1 'polypeptide(L)'
;MNITSAPSKESGPTAGSTAGSTSADAPTPPGFICAFRFAGAEALRLSWDEARREIAGDGPTWLHLSANDDTVESWLTGVTAMPDVAREFLNGEDKRPRVHMGGTFMYGVVADLERVAETPDADPNAQATRRATGALRFYVDKNRMITVRAQPLQSTDRLRHAVLEGAVFRDTVDLFAGLIRALNETFADRIDEIGDRLDDVEEGVLDGRHSNWRAELGSVRRRLVEVKRFVDPERNALTQLVMRRLEWAEPRSMETLVQAIQVLNGLAAGLEAQYERSKLLQDEIAALLSEDINRRLLWLAVMSALLMPATLVSGIFGMNVAGLPGTHDGHSFLIVMGVMAVCAAFTLYLLRRFRLW
;
A
#
# COMPACT_ATOMS: atom_id res chain seq x y z
N MET A 1 -76.92 -15.55 9.03
CA MET A 1 -77.26 -16.45 10.11
C MET A 1 -76.17 -16.27 11.11
N ASN A 2 -76.34 -15.37 12.08
CA ASN A 2 -76.79 -15.60 13.47
C ASN A 2 -75.83 -16.56 14.19
N ILE A 3 -75.22 -16.27 15.33
CA ILE A 3 -75.55 -15.47 16.55
C ILE A 3 -74.30 -15.51 17.44
N THR A 4 -73.75 -14.37 17.93
CA THR A 4 -73.78 -13.92 19.33
C THR A 4 -73.24 -14.88 20.39
N SER A 5 -72.20 -14.55 21.15
CA SER A 5 -72.28 -14.10 22.56
C SER A 5 -70.90 -14.02 23.25
N ALA A 6 -70.59 -12.87 23.83
CA ALA A 6 -69.84 -12.69 25.05
C ALA A 6 -70.79 -12.87 26.24
N PRO A 7 -70.41 -12.79 27.52
CA PRO A 7 -69.17 -12.30 28.19
C PRO A 7 -68.77 -13.20 29.42
N SER A 8 -67.67 -12.92 30.10
CA SER A 8 -67.66 -12.71 31.57
C SER A 8 -66.28 -12.31 32.13
N LYS A 9 -66.27 -11.27 32.92
CA LYS A 9 -65.26 -10.75 33.80
C LYS A 9 -64.88 -11.75 34.91
N GLU A 10 -63.64 -11.74 35.33
CA GLU A 10 -63.34 -11.65 36.78
C GLU A 10 -61.94 -11.12 37.07
N SER A 11 -61.85 -10.36 38.05
CA SER A 11 -60.95 -9.44 38.68
C SER A 11 -59.72 -10.02 39.38
N GLY A 12 -58.53 -9.36 39.22
CA GLY A 12 -57.46 -8.94 40.10
C GLY A 12 -56.82 -9.92 41.07
N PRO A 13 -55.62 -9.69 41.62
CA PRO A 13 -55.17 -8.37 42.06
C PRO A 13 -53.67 -8.02 41.74
N THR A 14 -53.37 -6.78 41.85
CA THR A 14 -52.10 -6.03 41.95
C THR A 14 -51.00 -6.70 42.76
N ALA A 15 -49.79 -6.78 42.17
CA ALA A 15 -48.56 -6.76 42.94
C ALA A 15 -47.58 -5.86 42.21
N GLY A 16 -47.20 -4.79 42.86
CA GLY A 16 -46.26 -3.80 42.36
C GLY A 16 -44.87 -4.40 42.18
N SER A 17 -44.26 -4.08 41.05
CA SER A 17 -42.85 -4.21 40.88
C SER A 17 -42.31 -2.83 40.48
N THR A 18 -41.56 -2.25 41.38
CA THR A 18 -40.77 -1.06 41.27
C THR A 18 -39.94 -1.11 39.97
N ALA A 19 -40.33 -0.23 39.05
CA ALA A 19 -39.54 0.07 37.86
C ALA A 19 -38.21 0.68 38.31
N GLY A 20 -37.14 -0.06 38.11
CA GLY A 20 -35.81 0.50 38.10
C GLY A 20 -35.72 1.55 37.02
N SER A 21 -35.41 2.75 37.43
CA SER A 21 -35.13 3.89 36.56
C SER A 21 -33.98 3.49 35.60
N THR A 22 -34.32 3.18 34.37
CA THR A 22 -33.38 3.23 33.26
C THR A 22 -32.93 4.68 33.14
N SER A 23 -31.70 4.95 33.57
CA SER A 23 -31.01 6.18 33.21
C SER A 23 -31.05 6.28 31.69
N ALA A 24 -31.65 7.31 31.16
CA ALA A 24 -31.67 7.58 29.73
C ALA A 24 -30.22 7.58 29.23
N ASP A 25 -29.84 6.53 28.45
CA ASP A 25 -28.54 6.46 27.83
C ASP A 25 -28.35 7.72 26.97
N ALA A 26 -27.30 8.47 27.25
CA ALA A 26 -26.94 9.59 26.41
C ALA A 26 -26.68 9.07 24.99
N PRO A 27 -27.09 9.82 23.95
CA PRO A 27 -26.91 9.36 22.59
C PRO A 27 -25.41 9.09 22.32
N THR A 28 -25.10 7.89 21.80
CA THR A 28 -23.74 7.52 21.42
C THR A 28 -23.20 8.53 20.41
N PRO A 29 -22.08 9.21 20.67
CA PRO A 29 -21.54 10.19 19.73
C PRO A 29 -21.10 9.50 18.44
N PRO A 30 -21.26 10.16 17.27
CA PRO A 30 -20.87 9.61 15.98
C PRO A 30 -19.38 9.20 15.90
N GLY A 31 -18.53 9.87 16.69
CA GLY A 31 -17.11 9.58 16.76
C GLY A 31 -16.72 8.37 17.62
N PHE A 32 -17.65 7.76 18.35
CA PHE A 32 -17.39 6.53 19.08
C PHE A 32 -17.47 5.33 18.13
N ILE A 33 -16.35 4.62 17.93
CA ILE A 33 -16.30 3.48 17.02
C ILE A 33 -16.52 2.17 17.78
N CYS A 34 -15.72 1.91 18.82
CA CYS A 34 -15.88 0.77 19.70
C CYS A 34 -15.07 0.92 20.99
N ALA A 35 -15.45 0.18 21.99
CA ALA A 35 -14.65 -0.04 23.20
C ALA A 35 -14.79 -1.48 23.67
N PHE A 36 -13.69 -1.99 24.24
CA PHE A 36 -13.60 -3.33 24.80
C PHE A 36 -12.81 -3.32 26.10
N ARG A 37 -13.28 -4.09 27.08
CA ARG A 37 -12.54 -4.42 28.30
C ARG A 37 -12.14 -5.87 28.27
N PHE A 38 -10.87 -6.13 28.57
CA PHE A 38 -10.34 -7.49 28.64
C PHE A 38 -10.31 -7.98 30.08
N ALA A 39 -11.06 -9.02 30.36
CA ALA A 39 -11.18 -9.61 31.69
C ALA A 39 -10.88 -11.14 31.62
N GLY A 40 -9.64 -11.49 31.90
CA GLY A 40 -9.22 -12.90 31.84
C GLY A 40 -9.27 -13.44 30.40
N ALA A 41 -10.19 -14.38 30.13
CA ALA A 41 -10.33 -15.02 28.82
C ALA A 41 -11.43 -14.42 27.93
N GLU A 42 -11.99 -13.27 28.29
CA GLU A 42 -13.10 -12.67 27.57
C GLU A 42 -12.85 -11.20 27.26
N ALA A 43 -13.31 -10.76 26.07
CA ALA A 43 -13.37 -9.37 25.68
C ALA A 43 -14.82 -8.88 25.77
N LEU A 44 -15.10 -8.01 26.72
CA LEU A 44 -16.42 -7.42 26.92
C LEU A 44 -16.55 -6.14 26.10
N ARG A 45 -17.52 -6.10 25.19
CA ARG A 45 -17.84 -4.88 24.45
C ARG A 45 -18.54 -3.88 25.38
N LEU A 46 -18.06 -2.65 25.37
CA LEU A 46 -18.61 -1.56 26.19
C LEU A 46 -19.43 -0.59 25.33
N SER A 47 -20.52 -0.08 25.90
CA SER A 47 -21.21 1.11 25.39
C SER A 47 -20.37 2.36 25.64
N TRP A 48 -20.78 3.51 25.06
CA TRP A 48 -20.09 4.78 25.26
C TRP A 48 -20.02 5.20 26.75
N ASP A 49 -21.14 5.08 27.46
CA ASP A 49 -21.22 5.47 28.87
C ASP A 49 -20.43 4.54 29.79
N GLU A 50 -20.37 3.24 29.48
CA GLU A 50 -19.51 2.29 30.17
C GLU A 50 -18.02 2.59 29.88
N ALA A 51 -17.65 2.83 28.62
CA ALA A 51 -16.28 3.16 28.23
C ALA A 51 -15.77 4.43 28.95
N ARG A 52 -16.59 5.44 29.06
CA ARG A 52 -16.25 6.67 29.80
C ARG A 52 -15.97 6.44 31.28
N ARG A 53 -16.68 5.53 31.90
CA ARG A 53 -16.47 5.15 33.32
C ARG A 53 -15.25 4.26 33.48
N GLU A 54 -15.12 3.27 32.61
CA GLU A 54 -14.06 2.27 32.67
C GLU A 54 -12.68 2.82 32.24
N ILE A 55 -12.62 3.93 31.50
CA ILE A 55 -11.35 4.53 31.10
C ILE A 55 -10.51 4.99 32.30
N ALA A 56 -11.15 5.26 33.46
CA ALA A 56 -10.48 5.57 34.71
C ALA A 56 -10.24 4.32 35.59
N GLY A 57 -10.71 3.16 35.18
CA GLY A 57 -10.61 1.89 35.93
C GLY A 57 -9.25 1.20 35.80
N ASP A 58 -9.11 0.08 36.51
CA ASP A 58 -7.84 -0.67 36.67
C ASP A 58 -7.74 -1.92 35.76
N GLY A 59 -8.47 -1.97 34.65
CA GLY A 59 -8.42 -3.13 33.74
C GLY A 59 -7.99 -2.75 32.33
N PRO A 60 -7.34 -3.66 31.58
CA PRO A 60 -6.95 -3.38 30.20
C PRO A 60 -8.18 -3.08 29.35
N THR A 61 -8.27 -1.84 28.89
CA THR A 61 -9.40 -1.31 28.11
C THR A 61 -8.91 -0.73 26.79
N TRP A 62 -9.58 -1.07 25.71
CA TRP A 62 -9.36 -0.43 24.39
C TRP A 62 -10.52 0.46 24.02
N LEU A 63 -10.21 1.71 23.71
CA LEU A 63 -11.15 2.69 23.20
C LEU A 63 -10.71 3.16 21.82
N HIS A 64 -11.57 3.01 20.81
CA HIS A 64 -11.30 3.42 19.44
C HIS A 64 -12.28 4.50 18.99
N LEU A 65 -11.73 5.64 18.57
CA LEU A 65 -12.46 6.88 18.31
C LEU A 65 -12.18 7.43 16.92
N SER A 66 -13.10 8.25 16.42
CA SER A 66 -12.93 9.08 15.23
C SER A 66 -12.63 10.52 15.64
N ALA A 67 -11.63 11.12 15.01
CA ALA A 67 -11.28 12.53 15.22
C ALA A 67 -12.25 13.52 14.54
N ASN A 68 -13.22 13.02 13.76
CA ASN A 68 -14.14 13.87 13.00
C ASN A 68 -15.40 14.23 13.80
N ASP A 69 -15.31 14.25 15.12
CA ASP A 69 -16.44 14.52 16.01
C ASP A 69 -16.00 15.42 17.18
N ASP A 70 -16.54 16.60 17.25
CA ASP A 70 -16.24 17.61 18.28
C ASP A 70 -16.56 17.11 19.69
N THR A 71 -17.52 16.19 19.84
CA THR A 71 -17.86 15.56 21.14
C THR A 71 -16.72 14.70 21.64
N VAL A 72 -16.07 13.95 20.75
CA VAL A 72 -14.91 13.11 21.06
C VAL A 72 -13.71 13.99 21.43
N GLU A 73 -13.46 15.06 20.67
CA GLU A 73 -12.40 16.01 20.96
C GLU A 73 -12.59 16.67 22.34
N SER A 74 -13.82 17.15 22.62
CA SER A 74 -14.17 17.74 23.90
C SER A 74 -14.02 16.77 25.06
N TRP A 75 -14.42 15.50 24.85
CA TRP A 75 -14.26 14.46 25.85
C TRP A 75 -12.78 14.13 26.09
N LEU A 76 -11.97 13.95 25.05
CA LEU A 76 -10.52 13.70 25.17
C LEU A 76 -9.82 14.81 25.95
N THR A 77 -10.19 16.06 25.70
CA THR A 77 -9.68 17.23 26.44
C THR A 77 -10.01 17.16 27.93
N GLY A 78 -11.15 16.58 28.31
CA GLY A 78 -11.60 16.42 29.69
C GLY A 78 -11.06 15.19 30.43
N VAL A 79 -10.37 14.28 29.77
CA VAL A 79 -9.83 13.03 30.38
C VAL A 79 -8.62 13.35 31.27
N THR A 80 -8.86 13.46 32.57
CA THR A 80 -7.82 13.79 33.58
C THR A 80 -6.84 12.63 33.84
N ALA A 81 -7.23 11.40 33.52
CA ALA A 81 -6.40 10.21 33.71
C ALA A 81 -5.26 10.04 32.68
N MET A 82 -5.14 10.98 31.74
CA MET A 82 -4.11 10.99 30.69
C MET A 82 -3.26 12.26 30.81
N PRO A 83 -1.94 12.20 30.59
CA PRO A 83 -1.07 13.38 30.57
C PRO A 83 -1.47 14.38 29.48
N ASP A 84 -1.34 15.68 29.77
CA ASP A 84 -1.73 16.77 28.86
C ASP A 84 -1.06 16.64 27.48
N VAL A 85 0.23 16.31 27.47
CA VAL A 85 1.01 16.12 26.24
C VAL A 85 0.40 15.03 25.34
N ALA A 86 -0.08 13.94 25.93
CA ALA A 86 -0.71 12.86 25.16
C ALA A 86 -2.11 13.27 24.66
N ARG A 87 -2.87 14.06 25.44
CA ARG A 87 -4.17 14.59 25.02
C ARG A 87 -4.05 15.53 23.82
N GLU A 88 -3.15 16.51 23.91
CA GLU A 88 -2.88 17.41 22.79
C GLU A 88 -2.44 16.65 21.54
N PHE A 89 -1.63 15.59 21.74
CA PHE A 89 -1.16 14.78 20.66
C PHE A 89 -2.28 13.99 19.96
N LEU A 90 -3.21 13.40 20.72
CA LEU A 90 -4.34 12.66 20.16
C LEU A 90 -5.30 13.55 19.37
N ASN A 91 -5.45 14.81 19.77
CA ASN A 91 -6.25 15.83 19.09
C ASN A 91 -5.50 16.49 17.91
N GLY A 92 -4.18 16.30 17.79
CA GLY A 92 -3.38 16.91 16.75
C GLY A 92 -3.65 16.33 15.36
N GLU A 93 -3.11 16.97 14.31
CA GLU A 93 -3.27 16.55 12.90
C GLU A 93 -2.04 15.86 12.30
N ASP A 94 -0.95 15.74 13.07
CA ASP A 94 0.29 15.19 12.55
C ASP A 94 0.15 13.70 12.19
N LYS A 95 0.59 13.37 10.97
CA LYS A 95 0.47 12.03 10.38
C LYS A 95 1.80 11.28 10.30
N ARG A 96 2.90 11.87 10.78
CA ARG A 96 4.23 11.25 10.66
C ARG A 96 4.40 10.17 11.71
N PRO A 97 4.76 8.93 11.33
CA PRO A 97 5.00 7.84 12.28
C PRO A 97 6.08 8.22 13.29
N ARG A 98 5.73 8.13 14.57
CA ARG A 98 6.64 8.35 15.69
C ARG A 98 6.04 7.83 16.98
N VAL A 99 6.90 7.45 17.91
CA VAL A 99 6.52 6.99 19.24
C VAL A 99 7.27 7.81 20.30
N HIS A 100 6.52 8.30 21.27
CA HIS A 100 7.03 8.98 22.45
C HIS A 100 6.78 8.12 23.67
N MET A 101 7.75 8.10 24.60
CA MET A 101 7.67 7.32 25.82
C MET A 101 7.76 8.25 27.04
N GLY A 102 6.78 8.12 27.94
CA GLY A 102 6.86 8.57 29.33
C GLY A 102 7.29 7.42 30.23
N GLY A 103 7.44 7.68 31.55
CA GLY A 103 7.82 6.63 32.50
C GLY A 103 6.80 5.49 32.59
N THR A 104 5.50 5.79 32.52
CA THR A 104 4.39 4.85 32.70
C THR A 104 3.42 4.78 31.51
N PHE A 105 3.74 5.43 30.42
CA PHE A 105 2.88 5.49 29.21
C PHE A 105 3.71 5.66 27.94
N MET A 106 3.08 5.38 26.82
CA MET A 106 3.57 5.70 25.48
C MET A 106 2.45 6.28 24.63
N TYR A 107 2.80 7.14 23.68
CA TYR A 107 1.87 7.68 22.70
C TYR A 107 2.58 7.96 21.38
N GLY A 108 1.82 8.01 20.30
CA GLY A 108 2.43 8.20 19.01
C GLY A 108 1.45 8.13 17.85
N VAL A 109 2.03 8.05 16.67
CA VAL A 109 1.35 7.83 15.39
C VAL A 109 1.97 6.60 14.73
N VAL A 110 1.12 5.71 14.26
CA VAL A 110 1.46 4.65 13.30
C VAL A 110 0.76 4.91 11.98
N ALA A 111 1.43 4.61 10.88
CA ALA A 111 0.83 4.68 9.55
C ALA A 111 -0.01 3.43 9.31
N ASP A 112 -1.14 3.60 8.64
CA ASP A 112 -2.02 2.50 8.25
C ASP A 112 -2.61 2.77 6.86
N LEU A 113 -3.07 1.75 6.18
CA LEU A 113 -3.76 1.90 4.91
C LEU A 113 -5.23 2.26 5.13
N GLU A 114 -5.71 3.26 4.41
CA GLU A 114 -7.12 3.61 4.43
C GLU A 114 -7.97 2.48 3.86
N ARG A 115 -9.10 2.22 4.50
CA ARG A 115 -10.10 1.30 3.96
C ARG A 115 -10.90 2.02 2.88
N VAL A 116 -10.72 1.61 1.64
CA VAL A 116 -11.55 2.08 0.53
C VAL A 116 -12.85 1.29 0.55
N ALA A 117 -13.99 2.00 0.55
CA ALA A 117 -15.28 1.35 0.33
C ALA A 117 -15.27 0.77 -1.09
N GLU A 118 -15.52 -0.53 -1.21
CA GLU A 118 -15.69 -1.18 -2.51
C GLU A 118 -16.95 -0.62 -3.17
N THR A 119 -16.78 0.27 -4.13
CA THR A 119 -17.85 0.67 -5.03
C THR A 119 -17.80 -0.27 -6.24
N PRO A 120 -18.91 -0.97 -6.58
CA PRO A 120 -18.92 -1.99 -7.63
C PRO A 120 -18.51 -1.48 -9.02
N ASP A 121 -18.61 -0.17 -9.25
CA ASP A 121 -18.37 0.48 -10.55
C ASP A 121 -17.04 1.26 -10.63
N ALA A 122 -16.15 1.12 -9.67
CA ALA A 122 -14.90 1.89 -9.69
C ALA A 122 -13.84 1.21 -10.57
N ASP A 123 -13.26 1.99 -11.49
CA ASP A 123 -12.10 1.59 -12.30
C ASP A 123 -10.99 0.99 -11.40
N PRO A 124 -10.53 -0.24 -11.66
CA PRO A 124 -9.47 -0.89 -10.89
C PRO A 124 -8.20 -0.03 -10.75
N ASN A 125 -7.87 0.76 -11.77
CA ASN A 125 -6.75 1.69 -11.72
C ASN A 125 -7.03 2.92 -10.82
N ALA A 126 -8.26 3.40 -10.77
CA ALA A 126 -8.68 4.48 -9.87
C ALA A 126 -8.77 4.00 -8.41
N GLN A 127 -9.17 2.75 -8.15
CA GLN A 127 -9.16 2.14 -6.81
C GLN A 127 -7.74 1.98 -6.27
N ALA A 128 -6.81 1.56 -7.13
CA ALA A 128 -5.42 1.43 -6.76
C ALA A 128 -4.75 2.78 -6.40
N THR A 129 -5.21 3.88 -7.00
CA THR A 129 -4.73 5.25 -6.71
C THR A 129 -5.38 5.84 -5.46
N ARG A 130 -6.55 5.33 -5.01
CA ARG A 130 -7.30 5.80 -3.85
C ARG A 130 -6.93 5.15 -2.52
N ARG A 131 -6.04 4.18 -2.48
CA ARG A 131 -5.54 3.58 -1.23
C ARG A 131 -4.52 4.52 -0.59
N ALA A 132 -5.03 5.65 -0.08
CA ALA A 132 -4.24 6.61 0.66
C ALA A 132 -3.77 6.00 1.98
N THR A 133 -2.69 6.54 2.51
CA THR A 133 -2.18 6.17 3.82
C THR A 133 -2.80 7.08 4.86
N GLY A 134 -3.46 6.48 5.83
CA GLY A 134 -4.00 7.17 6.99
C GLY A 134 -3.02 7.16 8.17
N ALA A 135 -3.38 7.87 9.21
CA ALA A 135 -2.63 7.92 10.45
C ALA A 135 -3.52 7.49 11.62
N LEU A 136 -3.03 6.54 12.40
CA LEU A 136 -3.63 6.13 13.65
C LEU A 136 -2.84 6.74 14.80
N ARG A 137 -3.43 7.62 15.54
CA ARG A 137 -2.87 8.16 16.79
C ARG A 137 -3.22 7.22 17.93
N PHE A 138 -2.30 6.99 18.82
CA PHE A 138 -2.48 6.09 19.94
C PHE A 138 -1.89 6.65 21.23
N TYR A 139 -2.49 6.25 22.32
CA TYR A 139 -2.00 6.37 23.69
C TYR A 139 -2.15 5.01 24.37
N VAL A 140 -1.11 4.58 25.08
CA VAL A 140 -1.10 3.31 25.82
C VAL A 140 -0.46 3.53 27.18
N ASP A 141 -1.13 3.11 28.22
CA ASP A 141 -0.59 2.97 29.57
C ASP A 141 -0.93 1.56 30.13
N LYS A 142 -0.63 1.31 31.38
CA LYS A 142 -0.85 0.00 32.00
C LYS A 142 -2.31 -0.50 31.90
N ASN A 143 -3.29 0.41 31.94
CA ASN A 143 -4.71 0.10 32.08
C ASN A 143 -5.51 0.33 30.79
N ARG A 144 -4.99 1.13 29.84
CA ARG A 144 -5.78 1.54 28.68
C ARG A 144 -4.96 1.71 27.41
N MET A 145 -5.61 1.41 26.29
CA MET A 145 -5.18 1.82 24.95
C MET A 145 -6.28 2.67 24.33
N ILE A 146 -5.95 3.91 23.96
CA ILE A 146 -6.84 4.82 23.23
C ILE A 146 -6.26 4.99 21.83
N THR A 147 -7.10 4.78 20.82
CA THR A 147 -6.72 4.96 19.42
C THR A 147 -7.70 5.91 18.75
N VAL A 148 -7.15 6.86 17.97
CA VAL A 148 -7.91 7.91 17.30
C VAL A 148 -7.55 7.94 15.83
N ARG A 149 -8.54 7.87 14.94
CA ARG A 149 -8.38 7.94 13.49
C ARG A 149 -9.26 9.02 12.87
N ALA A 150 -8.80 9.63 11.78
CA ALA A 150 -9.62 10.53 10.97
C ALA A 150 -10.38 9.79 9.87
N GLN A 151 -9.76 8.78 9.27
CA GLN A 151 -10.32 7.96 8.20
C GLN A 151 -10.44 6.49 8.62
N PRO A 152 -11.34 5.69 8.05
CA PRO A 152 -11.38 4.25 8.27
C PRO A 152 -10.06 3.59 7.91
N LEU A 153 -9.48 2.80 8.82
CA LEU A 153 -8.16 2.17 8.69
C LEU A 153 -8.28 0.65 8.73
N GLN A 154 -7.41 -0.03 7.96
CA GLN A 154 -7.50 -1.49 7.80
C GLN A 154 -7.02 -2.25 9.04
N SER A 155 -5.91 -1.85 9.64
CA SER A 155 -5.34 -2.57 10.80
C SER A 155 -6.25 -2.50 12.03
N THR A 156 -6.85 -1.33 12.31
CA THR A 156 -7.81 -1.20 13.42
C THR A 156 -9.08 -2.00 13.19
N ASP A 157 -9.55 -2.08 11.95
CA ASP A 157 -10.70 -2.92 11.61
C ASP A 157 -10.37 -4.42 11.75
N ARG A 158 -9.17 -4.88 11.32
CA ARG A 158 -8.68 -6.25 11.54
C ARG A 158 -8.60 -6.57 13.03
N LEU A 159 -7.96 -5.71 13.83
CA LEU A 159 -7.89 -5.90 15.27
C LEU A 159 -9.27 -5.99 15.90
N ARG A 160 -10.19 -5.10 15.51
CA ARG A 160 -11.57 -5.13 16.00
C ARG A 160 -12.30 -6.43 15.65
N HIS A 161 -12.14 -6.95 14.44
CA HIS A 161 -12.73 -8.24 14.04
C HIS A 161 -12.11 -9.38 14.83
N ALA A 162 -10.79 -9.42 15.00
CA ALA A 162 -10.14 -10.44 15.82
C ALA A 162 -10.68 -10.46 17.26
N VAL A 163 -10.89 -9.28 17.89
CA VAL A 163 -11.49 -9.19 19.22
C VAL A 163 -12.93 -9.72 19.23
N LEU A 164 -13.74 -9.40 18.21
CA LEU A 164 -15.11 -9.88 18.09
C LEU A 164 -15.19 -11.41 17.83
N GLU A 165 -14.17 -11.99 17.23
CA GLU A 165 -14.00 -13.42 16.99
C GLU A 165 -13.41 -14.17 18.20
N GLY A 166 -13.13 -13.45 19.30
CA GLY A 166 -12.69 -14.05 20.56
C GLY A 166 -11.19 -13.92 20.85
N ALA A 167 -10.45 -13.07 20.12
CA ALA A 167 -9.08 -12.78 20.52
C ALA A 167 -9.04 -12.02 21.84
N VAL A 168 -8.19 -12.48 22.75
CA VAL A 168 -8.03 -11.92 24.09
C VAL A 168 -6.58 -11.48 24.28
N PHE A 169 -6.42 -10.34 24.95
CA PHE A 169 -5.12 -9.74 25.23
C PHE A 169 -4.89 -9.68 26.75
N ARG A 170 -3.68 -10.01 27.20
CA ARG A 170 -3.30 -10.08 28.62
C ARG A 170 -3.22 -8.70 29.27
N ASP A 171 -2.67 -7.74 28.53
CA ASP A 171 -2.49 -6.37 28.94
C ASP A 171 -2.54 -5.43 27.72
N THR A 172 -2.39 -4.15 27.94
CA THR A 172 -2.44 -3.12 26.92
C THR A 172 -1.24 -3.16 25.95
N VAL A 173 -0.09 -3.71 26.38
CA VAL A 173 1.08 -3.90 25.52
C VAL A 173 0.87 -5.09 24.59
N ASP A 174 0.27 -6.18 25.07
CA ASP A 174 -0.14 -7.31 24.23
C ASP A 174 -1.19 -6.89 23.20
N LEU A 175 -2.13 -6.03 23.60
CA LEU A 175 -3.12 -5.43 22.70
C LEU A 175 -2.46 -4.53 21.65
N PHE A 176 -1.49 -3.71 22.05
CA PHE A 176 -0.71 -2.90 21.10
C PHE A 176 0.11 -3.77 20.15
N ALA A 177 0.71 -4.85 20.64
CA ALA A 177 1.37 -5.85 19.79
C ALA A 177 0.39 -6.49 18.79
N GLY A 178 -0.86 -6.71 19.20
CA GLY A 178 -1.95 -7.12 18.32
C GLY A 178 -2.25 -6.12 17.21
N LEU A 179 -2.25 -4.81 17.54
CA LEU A 179 -2.39 -3.75 16.55
C LEU A 179 -1.22 -3.76 15.55
N ILE A 180 0.02 -3.89 16.01
CA ILE A 180 1.20 -3.96 15.13
C ILE A 180 1.17 -5.21 14.25
N ARG A 181 0.67 -6.35 14.75
CA ARG A 181 0.47 -7.56 13.91
C ARG A 181 -0.55 -7.30 12.79
N ALA A 182 -1.70 -6.73 13.13
CA ALA A 182 -2.72 -6.39 12.12
C ALA A 182 -2.20 -5.39 11.08
N LEU A 183 -1.32 -4.47 11.50
CA LEU A 183 -0.63 -3.54 10.61
C LEU A 183 0.35 -4.26 9.69
N ASN A 184 1.15 -5.18 10.23
CA ASN A 184 2.08 -6.00 9.44
C ASN A 184 1.37 -6.80 8.37
N GLU A 185 0.22 -7.43 8.69
CA GLU A 185 -0.61 -8.14 7.73
C GLU A 185 -1.10 -7.21 6.60
N THR A 186 -1.52 -6.00 6.97
CA THR A 186 -1.98 -4.99 6.00
C THR A 186 -0.85 -4.56 5.06
N PHE A 187 0.36 -4.37 5.59
CA PHE A 187 1.53 -4.04 4.77
C PHE A 187 2.02 -5.23 3.94
N ALA A 188 1.98 -6.46 4.48
CA ALA A 188 2.35 -7.66 3.75
C ALA A 188 1.48 -7.83 2.50
N ASP A 189 0.15 -7.80 2.65
CA ASP A 189 -0.79 -7.88 1.53
C ASP A 189 -0.49 -6.82 0.45
N ARG A 190 -0.09 -5.62 0.89
CA ARG A 190 0.22 -4.53 -0.05
C ARG A 190 1.55 -4.73 -0.77
N ILE A 191 2.57 -5.23 -0.07
CA ILE A 191 3.88 -5.53 -0.63
C ILE A 191 3.77 -6.69 -1.62
N ASP A 192 2.99 -7.72 -1.28
CA ASP A 192 2.73 -8.87 -2.15
C ASP A 192 1.99 -8.45 -3.43
N GLU A 193 0.93 -7.62 -3.33
CA GLU A 193 0.23 -7.05 -4.50
C GLU A 193 1.19 -6.29 -5.43
N ILE A 194 2.17 -5.57 -4.87
CA ILE A 194 3.15 -4.83 -5.66
C ILE A 194 4.18 -5.79 -6.27
N GLY A 195 4.57 -6.83 -5.52
CA GLY A 195 5.47 -7.89 -5.97
C GLY A 195 4.91 -8.63 -7.18
N ASP A 196 3.66 -9.07 -7.12
CA ASP A 196 2.98 -9.75 -8.23
C ASP A 196 2.97 -8.90 -9.51
N ARG A 197 2.72 -7.59 -9.37
CA ARG A 197 2.78 -6.68 -10.52
C ARG A 197 4.18 -6.48 -11.07
N LEU A 198 5.21 -6.55 -10.22
CA LEU A 198 6.59 -6.48 -10.67
C LEU A 198 6.97 -7.75 -11.44
N ASP A 199 6.48 -8.92 -10.99
CA ASP A 199 6.63 -10.20 -11.68
C ASP A 199 5.95 -10.20 -13.04
N ASP A 200 4.73 -9.67 -13.15
CA ASP A 200 4.00 -9.49 -14.41
C ASP A 200 4.79 -8.63 -15.41
N VAL A 201 5.40 -7.54 -14.95
CA VAL A 201 6.24 -6.67 -15.79
C VAL A 201 7.50 -7.42 -16.26
N GLU A 202 8.17 -8.16 -15.38
CA GLU A 202 9.37 -8.94 -15.69
C GLU A 202 9.06 -10.02 -16.73
N GLU A 203 7.98 -10.79 -16.54
CA GLU A 203 7.53 -11.80 -17.51
C GLU A 203 7.19 -11.16 -18.86
N GLY A 204 6.49 -10.01 -18.85
CA GLY A 204 6.16 -9.26 -20.06
C GLY A 204 7.38 -8.78 -20.85
N VAL A 205 8.44 -8.37 -20.13
CA VAL A 205 9.74 -7.98 -20.72
C VAL A 205 10.41 -9.18 -21.41
N LEU A 206 10.47 -10.33 -20.71
CA LEU A 206 11.09 -11.56 -21.23
C LEU A 206 10.37 -12.10 -22.47
N ASP A 207 9.05 -12.01 -22.49
CA ASP A 207 8.24 -12.51 -23.61
C ASP A 207 8.17 -11.57 -24.82
N GLY A 208 8.70 -10.36 -24.70
CA GLY A 208 8.68 -9.36 -25.77
C GLY A 208 7.29 -8.86 -26.18
N ARG A 209 6.26 -9.12 -25.36
CA ARG A 209 4.83 -8.98 -25.75
C ARG A 209 4.24 -7.57 -25.58
N HIS A 210 4.86 -6.66 -24.83
CA HIS A 210 4.25 -5.37 -24.47
C HIS A 210 5.13 -4.18 -24.78
N SER A 211 4.52 -3.14 -25.34
CA SER A 211 5.17 -1.85 -25.66
C SER A 211 5.17 -0.85 -24.50
N ASN A 212 4.52 -1.16 -23.33
CA ASN A 212 4.25 -0.18 -22.28
C ASN A 212 4.94 -0.45 -20.92
N TRP A 213 5.94 -1.35 -20.87
CA TRP A 213 6.63 -1.76 -19.63
C TRP A 213 7.19 -0.59 -18.82
N ARG A 214 7.66 0.45 -19.50
CA ARG A 214 8.17 1.65 -18.85
C ARG A 214 7.13 2.34 -17.97
N ALA A 215 5.90 2.47 -18.47
CA ALA A 215 4.83 3.12 -17.72
C ALA A 215 4.37 2.23 -16.56
N GLU A 216 4.27 0.93 -16.78
CA GLU A 216 3.88 -0.06 -15.78
C GLU A 216 4.93 -0.16 -14.67
N LEU A 217 6.21 -0.34 -15.00
CA LEU A 217 7.30 -0.32 -14.03
C LEU A 217 7.36 1.00 -13.27
N GLY A 218 7.14 2.12 -13.96
CA GLY A 218 7.04 3.44 -13.33
C GLY A 218 5.89 3.54 -12.32
N SER A 219 4.76 2.86 -12.57
CA SER A 219 3.64 2.79 -11.63
C SER A 219 3.96 1.93 -10.41
N VAL A 220 4.57 0.77 -10.61
CA VAL A 220 5.04 -0.13 -9.54
C VAL A 220 6.03 0.59 -8.63
N ARG A 221 7.05 1.23 -9.21
CA ARG A 221 8.03 1.99 -8.43
C ARG A 221 7.42 3.12 -7.59
N ARG A 222 6.46 3.86 -8.14
CA ARG A 222 5.77 4.90 -7.35
C ARG A 222 5.07 4.30 -6.13
N ARG A 223 4.43 3.13 -6.26
CA ARG A 223 3.77 2.43 -5.15
C ARG A 223 4.77 1.91 -4.12
N LEU A 224 5.91 1.34 -4.56
CA LEU A 224 6.99 0.92 -3.66
C LEU A 224 7.52 2.09 -2.83
N VAL A 225 7.79 3.23 -3.48
CA VAL A 225 8.26 4.46 -2.80
C VAL A 225 7.20 4.99 -1.82
N GLU A 226 5.92 4.93 -2.19
CA GLU A 226 4.82 5.35 -1.33
C GLU A 226 4.78 4.51 -0.05
N VAL A 227 4.76 3.18 -0.16
CA VAL A 227 4.77 2.27 1.01
C VAL A 227 6.03 2.47 1.85
N LYS A 228 7.21 2.53 1.23
CA LYS A 228 8.49 2.75 1.89
C LYS A 228 8.52 4.04 2.71
N ARG A 229 7.90 5.10 2.23
CA ARG A 229 7.81 6.40 2.92
C ARG A 229 7.15 6.32 4.30
N PHE A 230 6.30 5.32 4.53
CA PHE A 230 5.61 5.11 5.79
C PHE A 230 6.23 3.98 6.61
N VAL A 231 6.57 2.86 5.99
CA VAL A 231 7.15 1.68 6.66
C VAL A 231 8.50 2.02 7.31
N ASP A 232 9.38 2.75 6.64
CA ASP A 232 10.72 3.05 7.17
C ASP A 232 10.69 3.91 8.45
N PRO A 233 9.96 5.05 8.53
CA PRO A 233 9.86 5.82 9.76
C PRO A 233 9.17 5.04 10.88
N GLU A 234 8.15 4.24 10.57
CA GLU A 234 7.43 3.43 11.54
C GLU A 234 8.31 2.34 12.15
N ARG A 235 9.00 1.58 11.31
CA ARG A 235 9.99 0.61 11.74
C ARG A 235 11.03 1.23 12.70
N ASN A 236 11.55 2.41 12.35
CA ASN A 236 12.53 3.10 13.17
C ASN A 236 11.95 3.52 14.53
N ALA A 237 10.71 4.07 14.53
CA ALA A 237 10.05 4.49 15.76
C ALA A 237 9.75 3.30 16.69
N LEU A 238 9.22 2.20 16.15
CA LEU A 238 8.89 1.00 16.92
C LEU A 238 10.16 0.25 17.40
N THR A 239 11.22 0.24 16.61
CA THR A 239 12.50 -0.35 17.03
C THR A 239 13.09 0.42 18.23
N GLN A 240 12.99 1.75 18.23
CA GLN A 240 13.44 2.55 19.39
C GLN A 240 12.58 2.27 20.64
N LEU A 241 11.28 1.99 20.49
CA LEU A 241 10.41 1.61 21.60
C LEU A 241 10.94 0.35 22.32
N VAL A 242 11.29 -0.68 21.55
CA VAL A 242 11.79 -1.95 22.12
C VAL A 242 13.12 -1.76 22.85
N MET A 243 14.02 -0.92 22.33
CA MET A 243 15.32 -0.67 22.96
C MET A 243 15.21 -0.02 24.36
N ARG A 244 14.13 0.75 24.59
CA ARG A 244 13.95 1.50 25.87
C ARG A 244 13.23 0.72 26.96
N ARG A 245 12.75 -0.49 26.72
CA ARG A 245 11.97 -1.33 27.63
C ARG A 245 10.88 -0.57 28.41
N LEU A 246 9.66 -1.06 28.35
CA LEU A 246 8.53 -0.54 29.12
C LEU A 246 8.55 -1.19 30.50
N GLU A 247 8.95 -0.47 31.55
CA GLU A 247 9.05 -1.02 32.93
C GLU A 247 7.72 -1.51 33.49
N TRP A 248 6.60 -0.97 32.98
CA TRP A 248 5.26 -1.34 33.40
C TRP A 248 4.63 -2.48 32.59
N ALA A 249 5.30 -2.96 31.53
CA ALA A 249 4.81 -4.05 30.68
C ALA A 249 5.20 -5.42 31.24
N GLU A 250 4.32 -6.40 31.08
CA GLU A 250 4.67 -7.79 31.37
C GLU A 250 5.75 -8.32 30.42
N PRO A 251 6.68 -9.14 30.90
CA PRO A 251 7.76 -9.69 30.07
C PRO A 251 7.24 -10.42 28.82
N ARG A 252 6.19 -11.20 28.96
CA ARG A 252 5.57 -11.94 27.83
C ARG A 252 4.94 -11.03 26.80
N SER A 253 4.30 -9.93 27.22
CA SER A 253 3.71 -8.94 26.33
C SER A 253 4.79 -8.17 25.57
N MET A 254 5.92 -7.88 26.24
CA MET A 254 7.10 -7.32 25.59
C MET A 254 7.70 -8.27 24.53
N GLU A 255 7.78 -9.58 24.83
CA GLU A 255 8.22 -10.58 23.83
C GLU A 255 7.32 -10.58 22.60
N THR A 256 6.00 -10.55 22.80
CA THR A 256 5.02 -10.48 21.70
C THR A 256 5.21 -9.22 20.87
N LEU A 257 5.42 -8.07 21.52
CA LEU A 257 5.69 -6.80 20.83
C LEU A 257 7.00 -6.84 20.03
N VAL A 258 8.07 -7.38 20.62
CA VAL A 258 9.36 -7.57 19.93
C VAL A 258 9.19 -8.44 18.70
N GLN A 259 8.45 -9.55 18.79
CA GLN A 259 8.18 -10.41 17.64
C GLN A 259 7.41 -9.67 16.54
N ALA A 260 6.39 -8.90 16.89
CA ALA A 260 5.64 -8.10 15.91
C ALA A 260 6.53 -7.08 15.19
N ILE A 261 7.44 -6.43 15.92
CA ILE A 261 8.39 -5.47 15.34
C ILE A 261 9.46 -6.17 14.48
N GLN A 262 9.88 -7.39 14.84
CA GLN A 262 10.78 -8.18 13.99
C GLN A 262 10.13 -8.54 12.65
N VAL A 263 8.84 -8.87 12.63
CA VAL A 263 8.10 -9.08 11.38
C VAL A 263 8.09 -7.80 10.53
N LEU A 264 7.83 -6.63 11.15
CA LEU A 264 7.89 -5.34 10.44
C LEU A 264 9.28 -5.08 9.84
N ASN A 265 10.36 -5.42 10.56
CA ASN A 265 11.73 -5.31 10.04
C ASN A 265 11.94 -6.21 8.81
N GLY A 266 11.38 -7.42 8.83
CA GLY A 266 11.40 -8.34 7.68
C GLY A 266 10.64 -7.77 6.47
N LEU A 267 9.45 -7.21 6.69
CA LEU A 267 8.65 -6.55 5.64
C LEU A 267 9.38 -5.35 5.03
N ALA A 268 10.01 -4.52 5.87
CA ALA A 268 10.80 -3.39 5.38
C ALA A 268 12.01 -3.84 4.53
N ALA A 269 12.67 -4.93 4.90
CA ALA A 269 13.76 -5.51 4.13
C ALA A 269 13.26 -6.10 2.80
N GLY A 270 12.10 -6.78 2.81
CA GLY A 270 11.45 -7.28 1.60
C GLY A 270 11.06 -6.15 0.64
N LEU A 271 10.50 -5.08 1.17
CA LEU A 271 10.15 -3.87 0.40
C LEU A 271 11.38 -3.23 -0.25
N GLU A 272 12.52 -3.17 0.47
CA GLU A 272 13.79 -2.69 -0.10
C GLU A 272 14.26 -3.59 -1.23
N ALA A 273 14.21 -4.91 -1.05
CA ALA A 273 14.60 -5.87 -2.09
C ALA A 273 13.74 -5.70 -3.36
N GLN A 274 12.41 -5.53 -3.22
CA GLN A 274 11.53 -5.27 -4.36
C GLN A 274 11.86 -3.94 -5.06
N TYR A 275 12.20 -2.92 -4.29
CA TYR A 275 12.60 -1.62 -4.84
C TYR A 275 13.90 -1.73 -5.64
N GLU A 276 14.94 -2.41 -5.12
CA GLU A 276 16.19 -2.64 -5.84
C GLU A 276 15.98 -3.51 -7.10
N ARG A 277 15.15 -4.57 -7.00
CA ARG A 277 14.77 -5.39 -8.18
C ARG A 277 14.11 -4.54 -9.26
N SER A 278 13.23 -3.60 -8.88
CA SER A 278 12.60 -2.68 -9.84
C SER A 278 13.58 -1.76 -10.56
N LYS A 279 14.71 -1.42 -9.93
CA LYS A 279 15.80 -0.65 -10.58
C LYS A 279 16.53 -1.51 -11.60
N LEU A 280 16.91 -2.72 -11.20
CA LEU A 280 17.59 -3.66 -12.11
C LEU A 280 16.76 -3.92 -13.36
N LEU A 281 15.46 -4.15 -13.19
CA LEU A 281 14.53 -4.35 -14.32
C LEU A 281 14.44 -3.10 -15.22
N GLN A 282 14.50 -1.90 -14.64
CA GLN A 282 14.57 -0.67 -15.43
C GLN A 282 15.83 -0.59 -16.30
N ASP A 283 16.98 -0.97 -15.74
CA ASP A 283 18.25 -0.95 -16.46
C ASP A 283 18.25 -2.00 -17.58
N GLU A 284 17.67 -3.18 -17.34
CA GLU A 284 17.48 -4.22 -18.35
C GLU A 284 16.59 -3.76 -19.49
N ILE A 285 15.44 -3.16 -19.20
CA ILE A 285 14.55 -2.58 -20.23
C ILE A 285 15.29 -1.51 -21.05
N ALA A 286 16.11 -0.68 -20.40
CA ALA A 286 16.90 0.34 -21.11
C ALA A 286 17.94 -0.31 -22.05
N ALA A 287 18.59 -1.38 -21.61
CA ALA A 287 19.55 -2.14 -22.43
C ALA A 287 18.87 -2.78 -23.65
N LEU A 288 17.71 -3.44 -23.46
CA LEU A 288 16.93 -4.04 -24.55
C LEU A 288 16.48 -3.01 -25.58
N LEU A 289 16.02 -1.86 -25.15
CA LEU A 289 15.65 -0.76 -26.05
C LEU A 289 16.85 -0.21 -26.83
N SER A 290 18.03 -0.11 -26.19
CA SER A 290 19.27 0.29 -26.86
C SER A 290 19.68 -0.73 -27.93
N GLU A 291 19.58 -2.03 -27.63
CA GLU A 291 19.86 -3.09 -28.58
C GLU A 291 18.92 -3.03 -29.81
N ASP A 292 17.62 -2.84 -29.59
CA ASP A 292 16.64 -2.71 -30.67
C ASP A 292 16.92 -1.48 -31.56
N ILE A 293 17.27 -0.34 -30.96
CA ILE A 293 17.69 0.86 -31.71
C ILE A 293 18.94 0.55 -32.52
N ASN A 294 19.97 -0.06 -31.94
CA ASN A 294 21.19 -0.39 -32.64
C ASN A 294 20.93 -1.36 -33.80
N ARG A 295 20.04 -2.34 -33.62
CA ARG A 295 19.62 -3.26 -34.66
C ARG A 295 18.93 -2.54 -35.82
N ARG A 296 18.04 -1.60 -35.54
CA ARG A 296 17.36 -0.77 -36.57
C ARG A 296 18.35 0.13 -37.30
N LEU A 297 19.29 0.74 -36.59
CA LEU A 297 20.35 1.54 -37.19
C LEU A 297 21.26 0.70 -38.10
N LEU A 298 21.60 -0.52 -37.70
CA LEU A 298 22.34 -1.45 -38.52
C LEU A 298 21.59 -1.79 -39.81
N TRP A 299 20.28 -2.07 -39.73
CA TRP A 299 19.45 -2.29 -40.91
C TRP A 299 19.45 -1.09 -41.87
N LEU A 300 19.34 0.11 -41.34
CA LEU A 300 19.38 1.36 -42.11
C LEU A 300 20.75 1.54 -42.79
N ALA A 301 21.82 1.29 -42.05
CA ALA A 301 23.19 1.36 -42.58
C ALA A 301 23.44 0.29 -43.71
N VAL A 302 22.97 -0.94 -43.54
CA VAL A 302 23.04 -1.99 -44.55
C VAL A 302 22.29 -1.60 -45.83
N MET A 303 21.05 -1.09 -45.69
CA MET A 303 20.27 -0.61 -46.86
C MET A 303 20.95 0.58 -47.56
N SER A 304 21.48 1.52 -46.80
CA SER A 304 22.21 2.65 -47.35
C SER A 304 23.49 2.22 -48.11
N ALA A 305 24.25 1.30 -47.49
CA ALA A 305 25.47 0.75 -48.12
C ALA A 305 25.17 -0.02 -49.39
N LEU A 306 24.03 -0.70 -49.48
CA LEU A 306 23.61 -1.48 -50.64
C LEU A 306 23.14 -0.56 -51.77
N LEU A 307 22.41 0.52 -51.47
CA LEU A 307 21.83 1.43 -52.46
C LEU A 307 22.81 2.50 -52.95
N MET A 308 23.79 2.90 -52.13
CA MET A 308 24.71 4.02 -52.45
C MET A 308 25.52 3.76 -53.74
N PRO A 309 26.15 2.60 -53.99
CA PRO A 309 26.87 2.35 -55.25
C PRO A 309 25.94 2.36 -56.45
N ALA A 310 24.73 1.81 -56.31
CA ALA A 310 23.75 1.82 -57.39
C ALA A 310 23.29 3.22 -57.75
N THR A 311 23.04 4.05 -56.73
CA THR A 311 22.66 5.48 -56.92
C THR A 311 23.79 6.26 -57.56
N LEU A 312 25.04 6.03 -57.17
CA LEU A 312 26.21 6.67 -57.75
C LEU A 312 26.36 6.32 -59.26
N VAL A 313 26.31 5.03 -59.59
CA VAL A 313 26.39 4.59 -61.00
C VAL A 313 25.22 5.18 -61.81
N SER A 314 24.00 5.06 -61.33
CA SER A 314 22.81 5.62 -61.99
C SER A 314 22.93 7.14 -62.16
N GLY A 315 23.46 7.86 -61.16
CA GLY A 315 23.67 9.33 -61.22
C GLY A 315 24.71 9.72 -62.28
N ILE A 316 25.84 8.99 -62.36
CA ILE A 316 26.88 9.25 -63.37
C ILE A 316 26.33 9.05 -64.80
N PHE A 317 25.66 7.90 -65.05
CA PHE A 317 25.07 7.64 -66.37
C PHE A 317 23.81 8.40 -66.68
N GLY A 318 23.15 9.01 -65.67
CA GLY A 318 22.02 9.92 -65.83
C GLY A 318 22.40 11.40 -66.12
N MET A 319 23.69 11.72 -66.10
CA MET A 319 24.14 13.09 -66.38
C MET A 319 24.12 13.33 -67.89
N ASN A 320 23.59 14.51 -68.32
CA ASN A 320 23.61 15.00 -69.71
C ASN A 320 24.97 15.64 -70.09
N VAL A 321 26.09 14.94 -69.85
CA VAL A 321 27.45 15.42 -70.11
C VAL A 321 28.04 14.66 -71.32
N ALA A 322 28.61 15.36 -72.27
CA ALA A 322 29.29 14.75 -73.43
C ALA A 322 30.57 14.03 -72.96
N GLY A 323 30.83 12.79 -73.47
CA GLY A 323 32.06 12.03 -73.21
C GLY A 323 31.87 10.86 -72.28
N LEU A 324 30.65 10.49 -71.89
CA LEU A 324 30.39 9.23 -71.18
C LEU A 324 30.64 8.01 -72.09
N PRO A 325 31.44 7.02 -71.62
CA PRO A 325 31.73 5.85 -72.46
C PRO A 325 30.49 4.97 -72.65
N GLY A 326 30.26 4.52 -73.87
CA GLY A 326 29.21 3.54 -74.17
C GLY A 326 27.80 4.12 -74.44
N THR A 327 27.56 5.43 -74.44
CA THR A 327 26.23 6.03 -74.63
C THR A 327 25.59 5.77 -75.99
N HIS A 328 26.33 5.30 -76.98
CA HIS A 328 25.85 5.00 -78.35
C HIS A 328 25.63 3.50 -78.62
N ASP A 329 25.98 2.62 -77.68
CA ASP A 329 25.86 1.16 -77.88
C ASP A 329 24.56 0.63 -77.26
N GLY A 330 23.80 -0.18 -78.02
CA GLY A 330 22.53 -0.78 -77.57
C GLY A 330 22.66 -1.75 -76.37
N HIS A 331 23.88 -2.14 -75.98
CA HIS A 331 24.17 -3.04 -74.87
C HIS A 331 24.55 -2.31 -73.57
N SER A 332 24.72 -1.00 -73.64
CA SER A 332 25.20 -0.18 -72.49
C SER A 332 24.31 -0.30 -71.26
N PHE A 333 23.01 -0.41 -71.47
CA PHE A 333 22.05 -0.60 -70.36
C PHE A 333 22.36 -1.92 -69.58
N LEU A 334 22.63 -3.04 -70.33
CA LEU A 334 22.93 -4.34 -69.68
C LEU A 334 24.28 -4.30 -68.95
N ILE A 335 25.26 -3.54 -69.48
CA ILE A 335 26.57 -3.40 -68.84
C ILE A 335 26.43 -2.61 -67.53
N VAL A 336 25.69 -1.50 -67.53
CA VAL A 336 25.45 -0.70 -66.31
C VAL A 336 24.69 -1.52 -65.25
N MET A 337 23.66 -2.26 -65.66
CA MET A 337 22.95 -3.18 -64.77
C MET A 337 23.87 -4.26 -64.20
N GLY A 338 24.78 -4.83 -64.99
CA GLY A 338 25.78 -5.77 -64.53
C GLY A 338 26.75 -5.16 -63.51
N VAL A 339 27.25 -3.97 -63.73
CA VAL A 339 28.12 -3.26 -62.80
C VAL A 339 27.37 -2.99 -61.46
N MET A 340 26.12 -2.55 -61.52
CA MET A 340 25.30 -2.34 -60.33
C MET A 340 25.13 -3.65 -59.56
N ALA A 341 24.86 -4.77 -60.24
CA ALA A 341 24.70 -6.08 -59.59
C ALA A 341 26.01 -6.56 -58.94
N VAL A 342 27.17 -6.35 -59.60
CA VAL A 342 28.49 -6.67 -59.04
C VAL A 342 28.78 -5.80 -57.81
N CYS A 343 28.50 -4.53 -57.86
CA CYS A 343 28.67 -3.65 -56.70
C CYS A 343 27.79 -4.10 -55.51
N ALA A 344 26.54 -4.44 -55.78
CA ALA A 344 25.63 -4.92 -54.74
C ALA A 344 26.12 -6.28 -54.14
N ALA A 345 26.54 -7.22 -54.97
CA ALA A 345 27.11 -8.51 -54.56
C ALA A 345 28.40 -8.31 -53.73
N PHE A 346 29.26 -7.38 -54.12
CA PHE A 346 30.49 -7.07 -53.41
C PHE A 346 30.20 -6.44 -52.06
N THR A 347 29.23 -5.51 -51.95
CA THR A 347 28.79 -4.93 -50.71
C THR A 347 28.24 -6.00 -49.78
N LEU A 348 27.40 -6.92 -50.28
CA LEU A 348 26.86 -8.04 -49.50
C LEU A 348 27.99 -9.01 -49.02
N TYR A 349 28.99 -9.26 -49.88
CA TYR A 349 30.16 -10.05 -49.51
C TYR A 349 30.95 -9.39 -48.37
N LEU A 350 31.20 -8.06 -48.44
CA LEU A 350 31.90 -7.34 -47.39
C LEU A 350 31.11 -7.37 -46.08
N LEU A 351 29.78 -7.11 -46.09
CA LEU A 351 28.92 -7.17 -44.90
C LEU A 351 28.99 -8.54 -44.24
N ARG A 352 28.92 -9.63 -44.99
CA ARG A 352 29.10 -11.00 -44.47
C ARG A 352 30.51 -11.25 -43.94
N ARG A 353 31.55 -10.78 -44.63
CA ARG A 353 32.96 -10.98 -44.26
C ARG A 353 33.31 -10.31 -42.95
N PHE A 354 32.73 -9.15 -42.66
CA PHE A 354 32.91 -8.40 -41.41
C PHE A 354 31.91 -8.79 -40.31
N ARG A 355 31.11 -9.83 -40.54
CA ARG A 355 30.09 -10.30 -39.59
C ARG A 355 29.15 -9.18 -39.11
N LEU A 356 28.87 -8.19 -39.93
CA LEU A 356 27.92 -7.14 -39.64
C LEU A 356 26.48 -7.61 -39.87
N TRP A 357 26.36 -8.83 -40.39
CA TRP A 357 25.06 -9.51 -40.59
C TRP A 357 25.21 -11.02 -40.49
#